data_d74804124123a5d92380f1ca14ec58d5
#
_entry.id   d74804124123a5d92380f1ca14ec58d5
#
_cell.length_a   1.000
_cell.length_b   1.000
_cell.length_c   1.000
_cell.angle_alpha   90.00
_cell.angle_beta   90.00
_cell.angle_gamma   90.00
#
_symmetry.space_group_name_H-M   'P 1'
#
loop_
_entity.id
_entity.type
_entity.pdbx_description
1 polymer ?
#
loop_
_entity_poly.entity_id
_entity_poly.type
_entity_poly.pdbx_seq_one_letter_code
_entity_poly.pdbx_strand_id
1 'polypeptide(L)'
;MNRRSFLVLAATLPLTGCLPERHSWRQKLTLLIETPGGEVSGSGVVAVGVNFYENPPPLTATEVEYSMTGEATVVEVLPGKYLFALLGGSQELFAIAAKDRFAGMTRGEWLREIPKQTEPVTLPGDLIPMLVTFEDITRPETVREVNPADLAASFGPGVRLKAVTLEVTDEPMTVGRVEGLLGWW
;
A
#
# COMPACT_ATOMS: atom_id res chain seq x y z
N MET A 1 60.01 44.30 10.37
CA MET A 1 58.94 43.98 9.38
C MET A 1 58.26 42.75 9.87
N ASN A 2 57.06 42.92 10.51
CA ASN A 2 56.32 41.83 11.17
C ASN A 2 55.30 41.22 10.19
N ARG A 3 55.53 39.98 9.80
CA ARG A 3 54.53 39.16 9.04
C ARG A 3 53.51 38.62 10.02
N ARG A 4 52.34 39.21 10.03
CA ARG A 4 51.19 38.70 10.74
C ARG A 4 50.60 37.52 9.95
N SER A 5 50.81 36.28 10.46
CA SER A 5 50.16 35.09 9.97
C SER A 5 48.69 35.11 10.44
N PHE A 6 47.76 35.35 9.53
CA PHE A 6 46.33 35.11 9.78
C PHE A 6 46.04 33.62 9.63
N LEU A 7 45.88 32.94 10.77
CA LEU A 7 45.27 31.60 10.81
C LEU A 7 43.78 31.76 10.63
N VAL A 8 43.28 31.49 9.42
CA VAL A 8 41.84 31.33 9.16
C VAL A 8 41.44 29.95 9.68
N LEU A 9 40.86 29.93 10.86
CA LEU A 9 40.21 28.73 11.41
C LEU A 9 38.92 28.53 10.65
N ALA A 10 38.92 27.69 9.60
CA ALA A 10 37.72 27.27 8.91
C ALA A 10 36.94 26.34 9.85
N ALA A 11 35.97 26.90 10.57
CA ALA A 11 35.00 26.13 11.32
C ALA A 11 34.12 25.39 10.31
N THR A 12 34.43 24.12 10.05
CA THR A 12 33.52 23.19 9.37
C THR A 12 32.37 22.87 10.32
N LEU A 13 31.31 23.67 10.24
CA LEU A 13 30.04 23.30 10.86
C LEU A 13 29.57 21.99 10.21
N PRO A 14 29.34 20.92 10.96
CA PRO A 14 28.69 19.75 10.42
C PRO A 14 27.27 20.17 10.02
N LEU A 15 27.01 20.25 8.74
CA LEU A 15 25.65 20.26 8.19
C LEU A 15 25.06 18.88 8.44
N THR A 16 24.71 18.60 9.69
CA THR A 16 23.81 17.49 10.02
C THR A 16 22.41 17.89 9.53
N GLY A 17 22.23 17.93 8.21
CA GLY A 17 20.92 17.98 7.62
C GLY A 17 20.15 16.78 8.13
N CYS A 18 18.93 17.01 8.59
CA CYS A 18 18.01 15.94 9.01
C CYS A 18 17.74 15.03 7.81
N LEU A 19 18.60 14.01 7.62
CA LEU A 19 18.35 12.98 6.64
C LEU A 19 17.23 12.10 7.17
N PRO A 20 16.23 11.77 6.35
CA PRO A 20 15.15 10.88 6.77
C PRO A 20 15.71 9.47 7.01
N GLU A 21 15.16 8.80 8.01
CA GLU A 21 15.25 7.36 8.12
C GLU A 21 14.38 6.73 7.05
N ARG A 22 14.94 5.85 6.25
CA ARG A 22 14.23 5.22 5.13
C ARG A 22 13.83 3.81 5.48
N HIS A 23 12.54 3.53 5.32
CA HIS A 23 11.97 2.21 5.50
C HIS A 23 11.32 1.77 4.20
N SER A 24 11.31 0.46 3.95
CA SER A 24 10.59 -0.11 2.83
C SER A 24 10.17 -1.54 3.14
N TRP A 25 9.02 -1.94 2.61
CA TRP A 25 8.51 -3.31 2.64
C TRP A 25 7.65 -3.58 1.43
N ARG A 26 7.35 -4.83 1.20
CA ARG A 26 6.31 -5.23 0.27
C ARG A 26 5.12 -5.74 1.05
N GLN A 27 3.92 -5.42 0.57
CA GLN A 27 2.69 -5.90 1.17
C GLN A 27 1.81 -6.56 0.10
N LYS A 28 1.22 -7.68 0.46
CA LYS A 28 0.35 -8.48 -0.39
C LYS A 28 -1.08 -8.35 0.09
N LEU A 29 -1.93 -7.81 -0.76
CA LEU A 29 -3.37 -7.75 -0.56
C LEU A 29 -3.99 -8.99 -1.21
N THR A 30 -4.85 -9.71 -0.48
CA THR A 30 -5.59 -10.86 -0.99
C THR A 30 -7.08 -10.66 -0.81
N LEU A 31 -7.84 -10.78 -1.88
CA LEU A 31 -9.30 -10.81 -1.87
C LEU A 31 -9.77 -12.27 -1.92
N LEU A 32 -10.62 -12.68 -1.00
CA LEU A 32 -11.27 -13.98 -0.97
C LEU A 32 -12.76 -13.79 -1.19
N ILE A 33 -13.30 -14.38 -2.25
CA ILE A 33 -14.69 -14.19 -2.69
C ILE A 33 -15.37 -15.54 -2.77
N GLU A 34 -16.54 -15.64 -2.19
CA GLU A 34 -17.43 -16.78 -2.37
C GLU A 34 -18.33 -16.55 -3.58
N THR A 35 -18.46 -17.58 -4.41
CA THR A 35 -19.32 -17.59 -5.60
C THR A 35 -20.18 -18.86 -5.60
N PRO A 36 -21.25 -18.94 -6.41
CA PRO A 36 -22.02 -20.18 -6.58
C PRO A 36 -21.18 -21.37 -7.07
N GLY A 37 -20.05 -21.12 -7.73
CA GLY A 37 -19.10 -22.14 -8.20
C GLY A 37 -18.03 -22.53 -7.19
N GLY A 38 -18.03 -21.92 -5.99
CA GLY A 38 -16.99 -22.11 -4.97
C GLY A 38 -16.23 -20.84 -4.66
N GLU A 39 -15.17 -20.96 -3.88
CA GLU A 39 -14.31 -19.82 -3.50
C GLU A 39 -13.29 -19.51 -4.60
N VAL A 40 -13.14 -18.22 -4.89
CA VAL A 40 -12.09 -17.68 -5.76
C VAL A 40 -11.27 -16.66 -5.00
N SER A 41 -10.00 -16.54 -5.34
CA SER A 41 -9.11 -15.55 -4.72
C SER A 41 -8.21 -14.88 -5.75
N GLY A 42 -7.82 -13.65 -5.43
CA GLY A 42 -6.81 -12.91 -6.19
C GLY A 42 -5.94 -12.11 -5.25
N SER A 43 -4.65 -12.05 -5.54
CA SER A 43 -3.68 -11.29 -4.75
C SER A 43 -2.82 -10.39 -5.62
N GLY A 44 -2.34 -9.29 -5.02
CA GLY A 44 -1.38 -8.39 -5.62
C GLY A 44 -0.36 -7.92 -4.59
N VAL A 45 0.89 -7.80 -5.00
CA VAL A 45 2.01 -7.34 -4.17
C VAL A 45 2.45 -5.96 -4.61
N VAL A 46 2.49 -5.02 -3.68
CA VAL A 46 2.96 -3.65 -3.89
C VAL A 46 4.17 -3.36 -2.99
N ALA A 47 5.03 -2.44 -3.43
CA ALA A 47 6.13 -1.93 -2.63
C ALA A 47 5.73 -0.61 -1.97
N VAL A 48 5.99 -0.48 -0.67
CA VAL A 48 5.80 0.73 0.12
C VAL A 48 7.17 1.25 0.54
N GLY A 49 7.39 2.54 0.33
CA GLY A 49 8.57 3.26 0.81
C GLY A 49 8.15 4.36 1.78
N VAL A 50 8.95 4.60 2.80
CA VAL A 50 8.71 5.61 3.82
C VAL A 50 9.99 6.39 4.10
N ASN A 51 9.90 7.72 4.03
CA ASN A 51 10.90 8.63 4.59
C ASN A 51 10.35 9.16 5.92
N PHE A 52 11.01 8.83 7.02
CA PHE A 52 10.66 9.27 8.36
C PHE A 52 11.65 10.33 8.85
N TYR A 53 11.12 11.46 9.29
CA TYR A 53 11.88 12.59 9.83
C TYR A 53 11.60 12.70 11.33
N GLU A 54 12.53 12.29 12.17
CA GLU A 54 12.39 12.40 13.63
C GLU A 54 12.24 13.85 14.09
N ASN A 55 12.91 14.78 13.38
CA ASN A 55 12.82 16.22 13.60
C ASN A 55 12.60 16.90 12.25
N PRO A 56 11.36 17.00 11.77
CA PRO A 56 11.09 17.58 10.47
C PRO A 56 11.48 19.07 10.43
N PRO A 57 12.01 19.55 9.29
CA PRO A 57 12.33 20.97 9.14
C PRO A 57 11.08 21.84 9.33
N PRO A 58 11.18 23.01 10.00
CA PRO A 58 10.03 23.85 10.33
C PRO A 58 9.15 24.27 9.13
N LEU A 59 9.75 24.29 7.94
CA LEU A 59 9.06 24.71 6.70
C LEU A 59 8.26 23.60 6.02
N THR A 60 8.54 22.34 6.30
CA THR A 60 7.84 21.19 5.66
C THR A 60 6.81 20.54 6.56
N ALA A 61 6.99 20.62 7.89
CA ALA A 61 6.10 20.07 8.93
C ALA A 61 5.66 18.60 8.70
N THR A 62 6.25 17.91 7.71
CA THR A 62 5.90 16.54 7.36
C THR A 62 6.85 15.58 8.05
N GLU A 63 6.33 14.84 9.02
CA GLU A 63 7.09 13.82 9.76
C GLU A 63 7.31 12.57 8.93
N VAL A 64 6.38 12.26 8.03
CA VAL A 64 6.40 11.03 7.22
C VAL A 64 5.98 11.31 5.79
N GLU A 65 6.78 10.81 4.85
CA GLU A 65 6.44 10.80 3.43
C GLU A 65 6.33 9.36 2.96
N TYR A 66 5.18 9.01 2.39
CA TYR A 66 4.93 7.69 1.84
C TYR A 66 5.04 7.68 0.32
N SER A 67 5.58 6.59 -0.19
CA SER A 67 5.53 6.24 -1.61
C SER A 67 5.00 4.82 -1.77
N MET A 68 4.29 4.56 -2.85
CA MET A 68 3.82 3.21 -3.18
C MET A 68 3.98 2.95 -4.66
N THR A 69 4.45 1.76 -4.98
CA THR A 69 4.65 1.31 -6.35
C THR A 69 4.02 -0.06 -6.51
N GLY A 70 3.31 -0.26 -7.61
CA GLY A 70 2.62 -1.51 -7.93
C GLY A 70 1.36 -1.26 -8.74
N GLU A 71 0.53 -2.28 -8.85
CA GLU A 71 -0.74 -2.24 -9.57
C GLU A 71 -1.90 -2.71 -8.69
N ALA A 72 -3.13 -2.45 -9.11
CA ALA A 72 -4.34 -2.90 -8.42
C ALA A 72 -4.35 -4.43 -8.26
N THR A 73 -4.86 -4.91 -7.13
CA THR A 73 -5.11 -6.34 -6.95
C THR A 73 -6.32 -6.75 -7.76
N VAL A 74 -6.18 -7.81 -8.55
CA VAL A 74 -7.24 -8.29 -9.45
C VAL A 74 -7.64 -9.71 -9.11
N VAL A 75 -8.94 -9.96 -9.12
CA VAL A 75 -9.52 -11.31 -9.04
C VAL A 75 -10.56 -11.51 -10.13
N GLU A 76 -10.52 -12.64 -10.84
CA GLU A 76 -11.59 -13.07 -11.71
C GLU A 76 -12.68 -13.71 -10.86
N VAL A 77 -13.79 -12.97 -10.65
CA VAL A 77 -14.90 -13.39 -9.80
C VAL A 77 -15.77 -14.42 -10.50
N LEU A 78 -16.07 -14.19 -11.77
CA LEU A 78 -16.79 -15.08 -12.67
C LEU A 78 -16.07 -15.06 -14.03
N PRO A 79 -16.25 -16.05 -14.90
CA PRO A 79 -15.60 -16.05 -16.20
C PRO A 79 -15.74 -14.72 -16.96
N GLY A 80 -14.61 -14.05 -17.23
CA GLY A 80 -14.54 -12.76 -17.90
C GLY A 80 -15.02 -11.56 -17.06
N LYS A 81 -15.35 -11.72 -15.78
CA LYS A 81 -15.73 -10.63 -14.87
C LYS A 81 -14.72 -10.46 -13.75
N TYR A 82 -14.13 -9.31 -13.68
CA TYR A 82 -13.00 -9.01 -12.80
C TYR A 82 -13.38 -7.96 -11.74
N LEU A 83 -12.87 -8.16 -10.53
CA LEU A 83 -12.89 -7.19 -9.45
C LEU A 83 -11.47 -6.66 -9.23
N PHE A 84 -11.33 -5.35 -9.14
CA PHE A 84 -10.06 -4.66 -8.89
C PHE A 84 -10.13 -3.95 -7.54
N ALA A 85 -9.13 -4.15 -6.68
CA ALA A 85 -8.92 -3.33 -5.50
C ALA A 85 -7.85 -2.29 -5.81
N LEU A 86 -8.23 -1.01 -5.76
CA LEU A 86 -7.38 0.10 -6.16
C LEU A 86 -6.33 0.41 -5.08
N LEU A 87 -5.22 1.03 -5.49
CA LEU A 87 -4.10 1.35 -4.59
C LEU A 87 -4.34 2.58 -3.70
N GLY A 88 -5.34 3.40 -3.99
CA GLY A 88 -5.56 4.68 -3.32
C GLY A 88 -5.62 4.56 -1.79
N GLY A 89 -4.78 5.34 -1.08
CA GLY A 89 -4.78 5.40 0.40
C GLY A 89 -4.17 4.18 1.11
N SER A 90 -3.57 3.24 0.38
CA SER A 90 -3.13 1.95 0.94
C SER A 90 -1.74 1.96 1.58
N GLN A 91 -1.03 3.08 1.60
CA GLN A 91 0.36 3.16 2.08
C GLN A 91 0.49 2.81 3.57
N GLU A 92 -0.41 3.31 4.41
CA GLU A 92 -0.44 3.07 5.85
C GLU A 92 -1.32 1.88 6.26
N LEU A 93 -1.94 1.23 5.29
CA LEU A 93 -3.02 0.26 5.54
C LEU A 93 -2.61 -0.86 6.49
N PHE A 94 -1.39 -1.42 6.31
CA PHE A 94 -0.89 -2.47 7.19
C PHE A 94 -0.72 -1.95 8.63
N ALA A 95 -0.13 -0.77 8.81
CA ALA A 95 0.09 -0.19 10.14
C ALA A 95 -1.23 0.09 10.88
N ILE A 96 -2.23 0.58 10.15
CA ILE A 96 -3.56 0.86 10.71
C ILE A 96 -4.28 -0.45 11.07
N ALA A 97 -4.27 -1.45 10.17
CA ALA A 97 -4.92 -2.73 10.39
C ALA A 97 -4.25 -3.56 11.50
N ALA A 98 -2.92 -3.47 11.63
CA ALA A 98 -2.13 -4.18 12.63
C ALA A 98 -1.81 -3.33 13.88
N LYS A 99 -2.50 -2.22 14.10
CA LYS A 99 -2.19 -1.22 15.13
C LYS A 99 -1.96 -1.80 16.53
N ASP A 100 -2.70 -2.85 16.89
CA ASP A 100 -2.59 -3.47 18.22
C ASP A 100 -1.24 -4.20 18.41
N ARG A 101 -0.58 -4.61 17.32
CA ARG A 101 0.77 -5.20 17.36
C ARG A 101 1.85 -4.16 17.70
N PHE A 102 1.55 -2.88 17.49
CA PHE A 102 2.47 -1.76 17.70
C PHE A 102 2.10 -0.91 18.92
N ALA A 103 1.21 -1.41 19.78
CA ALA A 103 0.75 -0.69 20.97
C ALA A 103 1.93 -0.31 21.87
N GLY A 104 2.01 0.97 22.22
CA GLY A 104 3.08 1.53 23.06
C GLY A 104 4.38 1.88 22.33
N MET A 105 4.49 1.60 21.03
CA MET A 105 5.65 1.98 20.21
C MET A 105 5.49 3.41 19.68
N THR A 106 6.61 4.11 19.56
CA THR A 106 6.70 5.36 18.79
C THR A 106 6.58 5.08 17.30
N ARG A 107 6.33 6.12 16.49
CA ARG A 107 6.22 5.97 15.04
C ARG A 107 7.51 5.41 14.40
N GLY A 108 8.67 5.87 14.82
CA GLY A 108 9.95 5.34 14.34
C GLY A 108 10.17 3.86 14.72
N GLU A 109 9.74 3.45 15.91
CA GLU A 109 9.86 2.06 16.35
C GLU A 109 8.98 1.13 15.51
N TRP A 110 7.69 1.45 15.32
CA TRP A 110 6.83 0.56 14.54
C TRP A 110 7.20 0.52 13.05
N LEU A 111 7.75 1.61 12.47
CA LEU A 111 8.26 1.58 11.10
C LEU A 111 9.41 0.58 10.92
N ARG A 112 10.25 0.39 11.95
CA ARG A 112 11.31 -0.64 11.95
C ARG A 112 10.78 -2.05 12.15
N GLU A 113 9.61 -2.18 12.77
CA GLU A 113 8.99 -3.48 13.06
C GLU A 113 8.08 -3.99 11.94
N ILE A 114 7.46 -3.11 11.12
CA ILE A 114 6.59 -3.52 10.01
C ILE A 114 7.23 -4.56 9.09
N PRO A 115 8.48 -4.39 8.60
CA PRO A 115 9.08 -5.36 7.69
C PRO A 115 9.26 -6.77 8.26
N LYS A 116 9.15 -6.93 9.59
CA LYS A 116 9.30 -8.20 10.29
C LYS A 116 7.97 -8.92 10.51
N GLN A 117 6.85 -8.27 10.15
CA GLN A 117 5.50 -8.80 10.37
C GLN A 117 5.10 -9.71 9.21
N THR A 118 5.19 -11.02 9.41
CA THR A 118 4.81 -12.02 8.39
C THR A 118 3.40 -12.55 8.54
N GLU A 119 2.75 -12.32 9.70
CA GLU A 119 1.39 -12.78 9.91
C GLU A 119 0.38 -11.85 9.21
N PRO A 120 -0.55 -12.40 8.43
CA PRO A 120 -1.58 -11.60 7.78
C PRO A 120 -2.51 -10.95 8.79
N VAL A 121 -3.10 -9.81 8.39
CA VAL A 121 -4.19 -9.14 9.10
C VAL A 121 -5.42 -9.13 8.21
N THR A 122 -6.60 -9.35 8.80
CA THR A 122 -7.86 -9.18 8.08
C THR A 122 -8.27 -7.72 8.14
N LEU A 123 -8.58 -7.13 7.00
CA LEU A 123 -9.03 -5.75 6.92
C LEU A 123 -10.50 -5.64 7.34
N PRO A 124 -10.85 -4.77 8.29
CA PRO A 124 -12.24 -4.41 8.56
C PRO A 124 -12.83 -3.63 7.38
N GLY A 125 -14.15 -3.55 7.31
CA GLY A 125 -14.86 -3.00 6.14
C GLY A 125 -14.48 -1.59 5.76
N ASP A 126 -14.19 -0.74 6.74
CA ASP A 126 -13.76 0.66 6.58
C ASP A 126 -12.32 0.82 6.05
N LEU A 127 -11.51 -0.25 6.13
CA LEU A 127 -10.15 -0.29 5.60
C LEU A 127 -10.03 -1.04 4.27
N ILE A 128 -11.11 -1.59 3.73
CA ILE A 128 -11.10 -2.22 2.42
C ILE A 128 -10.84 -1.15 1.36
N PRO A 129 -9.83 -1.31 0.49
CA PRO A 129 -9.61 -0.38 -0.61
C PRO A 129 -10.84 -0.25 -1.50
N MET A 130 -10.95 0.87 -2.23
CA MET A 130 -11.99 1.04 -3.23
C MET A 130 -11.97 -0.13 -4.21
N LEU A 131 -13.12 -0.78 -4.36
CA LEU A 131 -13.32 -1.87 -5.28
C LEU A 131 -14.03 -1.38 -6.52
N VAL A 132 -13.53 -1.78 -7.71
CA VAL A 132 -14.17 -1.45 -8.99
C VAL A 132 -14.29 -2.68 -9.89
N THR A 133 -15.24 -2.64 -10.80
CA THR A 133 -15.42 -3.61 -11.89
C THR A 133 -15.74 -2.86 -13.18
N PHE A 134 -15.69 -3.56 -14.31
CA PHE A 134 -16.10 -3.03 -15.61
C PHE A 134 -17.28 -3.86 -16.13
N GLU A 135 -18.28 -3.21 -16.72
CA GLU A 135 -19.32 -3.93 -17.48
C GLU A 135 -18.72 -4.59 -18.72
N ASP A 136 -17.83 -3.85 -19.39
CA ASP A 136 -17.03 -4.29 -20.52
C ASP A 136 -15.57 -3.88 -20.27
N ILE A 137 -14.71 -4.85 -20.03
CA ILE A 137 -13.30 -4.63 -19.68
C ILE A 137 -12.50 -3.95 -20.81
N THR A 138 -13.01 -3.97 -22.02
CA THR A 138 -12.38 -3.29 -23.18
C THR A 138 -12.74 -1.79 -23.25
N ARG A 139 -13.66 -1.33 -22.39
CA ARG A 139 -14.22 0.02 -22.41
C ARG A 139 -14.06 0.71 -21.05
N PRO A 140 -13.06 1.60 -20.89
CA PRO A 140 -12.75 2.23 -19.60
C PRO A 140 -13.92 3.02 -19.01
N GLU A 141 -14.79 3.59 -19.84
CA GLU A 141 -15.96 4.35 -19.41
C GLU A 141 -17.04 3.49 -18.73
N THR A 142 -16.93 2.17 -18.78
CA THR A 142 -17.86 1.24 -18.12
C THR A 142 -17.44 0.86 -16.70
N VAL A 143 -16.40 1.51 -16.16
CA VAL A 143 -15.97 1.30 -14.78
C VAL A 143 -17.07 1.68 -13.79
N ARG A 144 -17.26 0.82 -12.78
CA ARG A 144 -18.21 1.04 -11.67
C ARG A 144 -17.57 0.68 -10.35
N GLU A 145 -17.89 1.47 -9.35
CA GLU A 145 -17.56 1.14 -7.96
C GLU A 145 -18.40 -0.05 -7.49
N VAL A 146 -17.78 -0.92 -6.69
CA VAL A 146 -18.41 -2.10 -6.12
C VAL A 146 -18.47 -1.94 -4.60
N ASN A 147 -19.68 -2.07 -4.05
CA ASN A 147 -19.87 -2.09 -2.61
C ASN A 147 -19.31 -3.40 -2.04
N PRO A 148 -18.29 -3.36 -1.15
CA PRO A 148 -17.74 -4.58 -0.55
C PRO A 148 -18.74 -5.36 0.30
N ALA A 149 -19.81 -4.72 0.80
CA ALA A 149 -20.87 -5.37 1.56
C ALA A 149 -21.93 -6.05 0.66
N ASP A 150 -21.96 -5.73 -0.64
CA ASP A 150 -22.95 -6.25 -1.59
C ASP A 150 -22.34 -6.50 -2.97
N LEU A 151 -21.49 -7.51 -3.09
CA LEU A 151 -20.93 -7.92 -4.38
C LEU A 151 -22.01 -8.52 -5.31
N ALA A 152 -23.10 -9.03 -4.73
CA ALA A 152 -24.19 -9.61 -5.51
C ALA A 152 -24.84 -8.59 -6.45
N ALA A 153 -24.89 -7.33 -6.07
CA ALA A 153 -25.40 -6.25 -6.93
C ALA A 153 -24.59 -6.09 -8.24
N SER A 154 -23.28 -6.40 -8.21
CA SER A 154 -22.38 -6.26 -9.37
C SER A 154 -22.16 -7.57 -10.12
N PHE A 155 -22.12 -8.70 -9.41
CA PHE A 155 -21.73 -10.00 -9.98
C PHE A 155 -22.84 -11.04 -10.02
N GLY A 156 -23.98 -10.77 -9.37
CA GLY A 156 -25.14 -11.65 -9.33
C GLY A 156 -25.27 -12.45 -8.02
N PRO A 157 -26.41 -13.13 -7.86
CA PRO A 157 -26.75 -13.80 -6.61
C PRO A 157 -25.69 -14.82 -6.18
N GLY A 158 -25.44 -14.91 -4.86
CA GLY A 158 -24.50 -15.87 -4.28
C GLY A 158 -23.03 -15.44 -4.35
N VAL A 159 -22.71 -14.24 -4.89
CA VAL A 159 -21.37 -13.67 -4.85
C VAL A 159 -21.25 -12.76 -3.65
N ARG A 160 -20.24 -13.00 -2.80
CA ARG A 160 -19.94 -12.16 -1.62
C ARG A 160 -18.46 -12.10 -1.32
N LEU A 161 -18.01 -10.95 -0.81
CA LEU A 161 -16.68 -10.81 -0.26
C LEU A 161 -16.59 -11.56 1.07
N LYS A 162 -15.72 -12.55 1.15
CA LYS A 162 -15.52 -13.35 2.36
C LYS A 162 -14.50 -12.74 3.30
N ALA A 163 -13.37 -12.31 2.74
CA ALA A 163 -12.30 -11.66 3.48
C ALA A 163 -11.42 -10.84 2.55
N VAL A 164 -10.80 -9.80 3.12
CA VAL A 164 -9.66 -9.11 2.56
C VAL A 164 -8.54 -9.21 3.57
N THR A 165 -7.40 -9.75 3.17
CA THR A 165 -6.23 -9.87 4.04
C THR A 165 -5.05 -9.11 3.48
N LEU A 166 -4.22 -8.60 4.38
CA LEU A 166 -2.99 -7.89 4.05
C LEU A 166 -1.85 -8.48 4.85
N GLU A 167 -0.74 -8.79 4.21
CA GLU A 167 0.48 -9.31 4.84
C GLU A 167 1.72 -8.63 4.29
N VAL A 168 2.76 -8.53 5.11
CA VAL A 168 4.10 -8.17 4.64
C VAL A 168 4.77 -9.41 4.06
N THR A 169 5.42 -9.27 2.91
CA THR A 169 5.93 -10.42 2.16
C THR A 169 7.25 -10.13 1.47
N ASP A 170 8.02 -11.18 1.21
CA ASP A 170 9.22 -11.15 0.36
C ASP A 170 8.93 -11.51 -1.10
N GLU A 171 7.67 -11.82 -1.44
CA GLU A 171 7.27 -12.08 -2.83
C GLU A 171 7.60 -10.88 -3.74
N PRO A 172 7.93 -11.12 -5.01
CA PRO A 172 8.15 -10.05 -5.95
C PRO A 172 6.89 -9.22 -6.17
N MET A 173 7.08 -7.93 -6.44
CA MET A 173 5.98 -7.02 -6.76
C MET A 173 5.21 -7.51 -7.99
N THR A 174 3.88 -7.46 -7.94
CA THR A 174 3.04 -7.78 -9.09
C THR A 174 3.15 -6.68 -10.14
N VAL A 175 3.44 -7.05 -11.37
CA VAL A 175 3.56 -6.14 -12.51
C VAL A 175 2.96 -6.73 -13.77
N GLY A 176 2.34 -5.90 -14.59
CA GLY A 176 1.81 -6.25 -15.91
C GLY A 176 0.51 -7.06 -15.90
N ARG A 177 -0.09 -7.36 -14.76
CA ARG A 177 -1.34 -8.10 -14.69
C ARG A 177 -2.53 -7.24 -15.09
N VAL A 178 -2.59 -6.02 -14.57
CA VAL A 178 -3.63 -5.04 -14.93
C VAL A 178 -3.50 -4.64 -16.39
N GLU A 179 -2.28 -4.30 -16.83
CA GLU A 179 -1.98 -3.96 -18.22
C GLU A 179 -2.36 -5.10 -19.19
N GLY A 180 -2.08 -6.35 -18.81
CA GLY A 180 -2.43 -7.51 -19.63
C GLY A 180 -3.93 -7.75 -19.75
N LEU A 181 -4.74 -7.28 -18.78
CA LEU A 181 -6.21 -7.39 -18.80
C LEU A 181 -6.85 -6.18 -19.49
N LEU A 182 -6.32 -4.97 -19.22
CA LEU A 182 -6.83 -3.69 -19.72
C LEU A 182 -6.01 -3.28 -20.96
N GLY A 183 -6.21 -3.93 -22.09
CA GLY A 183 -5.42 -3.68 -23.31
C GLY A 183 -5.44 -2.23 -23.84
N TRP A 184 -6.17 -1.34 -23.20
CA TRP A 184 -6.24 0.09 -23.48
C TRP A 184 -5.45 0.95 -22.47
N TRP A 185 -4.84 0.34 -21.48
CA TRP A 185 -4.06 1.00 -20.41
C TRP A 185 -2.70 1.50 -20.92
#